data_b02d04c7570264c24e070bc6060a4094
#
_entry.id   b02d04c7570264c24e070bc6060a4094
#
_cell.length_a   1.000
_cell.length_b   1.000
_cell.length_c   1.000
_cell.angle_alpha   90.00
_cell.angle_beta   90.00
_cell.angle_gamma   90.00
#
_symmetry.space_group_name_H-M   'P 1'
#
loop_
_entity.id
_entity.type
_entity.pdbx_description
1 polymer ?
#
loop_
_entity_poly.entity_id
_entity_poly.type
_entity_poly.pdbx_seq_one_letter_code
_entity_poly.pdbx_strand_id
1 'polypeptide(L)'
;PLAACVLTGPAGGLGRVLRPRLRPRCTLLRVSDIAPMEPPGAGEEVVEAPLQDRGAVHALLAGIDAVVHLGGISTEQPFDAVLQANIVGTYNLYEAARQHGVKRIVFASSNHVTGFYRQDEVIDANAPLRPDGYYGLSKAFGENLSRFYFDRYGIETVCLRIGSSFPEPRDRRMLATWLSYDDLERLVVA
;
A
#
# COMPACT_ATOMS: atom_id res chain seq x y z
N PRO A 1 -6.61 19.90 -5.58
CA PRO A 1 -6.95 18.48 -5.68
C PRO A 1 -5.84 17.74 -6.40
N LEU A 2 -5.50 16.55 -5.92
CA LEU A 2 -4.65 15.63 -6.64
C LEU A 2 -5.33 15.29 -7.98
N ALA A 3 -4.57 15.14 -9.06
CA ALA A 3 -5.13 14.80 -10.35
C ALA A 3 -5.76 13.38 -10.35
N ALA A 4 -5.36 12.46 -11.18
CA ALA A 4 -5.89 11.10 -11.19
C ALA A 4 -5.11 10.19 -10.24
N CYS A 5 -5.81 9.52 -9.33
CA CYS A 5 -5.22 8.63 -8.33
C CYS A 5 -5.72 7.20 -8.47
N VAL A 6 -4.86 6.21 -8.16
CA VAL A 6 -5.27 4.82 -7.97
C VAL A 6 -5.20 4.47 -6.47
N LEU A 7 -6.24 3.80 -6.00
CA LEU A 7 -6.24 3.08 -4.72
C LEU A 7 -6.36 1.58 -5.01
N THR A 8 -5.33 0.80 -4.68
CA THR A 8 -5.41 -0.67 -4.72
C THR A 8 -5.78 -1.22 -3.34
N GLY A 9 -6.53 -2.32 -3.28
CA GLY A 9 -7.00 -2.93 -2.04
C GLY A 9 -8.18 -2.22 -1.35
N PRO A 10 -9.10 -1.56 -2.08
CA PRO A 10 -10.23 -0.82 -1.50
C PRO A 10 -11.26 -1.73 -0.80
N ALA A 11 -11.30 -3.01 -1.10
CA ALA A 11 -12.18 -3.96 -0.42
C ALA A 11 -11.66 -4.41 0.96
N GLY A 12 -10.37 -4.16 1.25
CA GLY A 12 -9.75 -4.45 2.54
C GLY A 12 -10.14 -3.47 3.64
N GLY A 13 -9.76 -3.77 4.89
CA GLY A 13 -10.14 -2.97 6.06
C GLY A 13 -9.75 -1.48 5.93
N LEU A 14 -8.49 -1.18 5.61
CA LEU A 14 -8.02 0.20 5.44
C LEU A 14 -8.52 0.83 4.14
N GLY A 15 -8.66 0.03 3.08
CA GLY A 15 -9.15 0.49 1.80
C GLY A 15 -10.57 1.03 1.87
N ARG A 16 -11.47 0.34 2.58
CA ARG A 16 -12.85 0.80 2.83
C ARG A 16 -12.91 2.13 3.58
N VAL A 17 -11.95 2.38 4.44
CA VAL A 17 -11.84 3.65 5.17
C VAL A 17 -11.29 4.76 4.28
N LEU A 18 -10.24 4.48 3.50
CA LEU A 18 -9.56 5.48 2.69
C LEU A 18 -10.33 5.84 1.41
N ARG A 19 -11.05 4.90 0.77
CA ARG A 19 -11.78 5.16 -0.47
C ARG A 19 -12.70 6.40 -0.38
N PRO A 20 -13.66 6.50 0.57
CA PRO A 20 -14.53 7.67 0.67
C PRO A 20 -13.79 8.95 1.07
N ARG A 21 -12.65 8.85 1.76
CA ARG A 21 -11.84 9.97 2.23
C ARG A 21 -10.95 10.55 1.12
N LEU A 22 -10.45 9.70 0.23
CA LEU A 22 -9.63 10.10 -0.92
C LEU A 22 -10.48 10.65 -2.08
N ARG A 23 -11.72 10.18 -2.20
CA ARG A 23 -12.62 10.58 -3.29
C ARG A 23 -12.73 12.10 -3.48
N PRO A 24 -13.00 12.93 -2.45
CA PRO A 24 -13.11 14.38 -2.63
C PRO A 24 -11.75 15.08 -2.88
N ARG A 25 -10.64 14.37 -2.76
CA ARG A 25 -9.28 14.91 -2.91
C ARG A 25 -8.70 14.70 -4.31
N CYS A 26 -9.29 13.81 -5.12
CA CYS A 26 -8.84 13.49 -6.47
C CYS A 26 -9.86 14.00 -7.50
N THR A 27 -9.40 14.40 -8.67
CA THR A 27 -10.29 14.66 -9.82
C THR A 27 -10.89 13.36 -10.35
N LEU A 28 -10.08 12.29 -10.31
CA LEU A 28 -10.48 10.92 -10.62
C LEU A 28 -9.86 10.00 -9.55
N LEU A 29 -10.67 9.14 -8.93
CA LEU A 29 -10.20 8.04 -8.07
C LEU A 29 -10.51 6.71 -8.76
N ARG A 30 -9.48 6.05 -9.28
CA ARG A 30 -9.60 4.69 -9.79
C ARG A 30 -9.32 3.71 -8.65
N VAL A 31 -10.22 2.77 -8.42
CA VAL A 31 -10.09 1.76 -7.35
C VAL A 31 -9.97 0.37 -7.96
N SER A 32 -9.08 -0.46 -7.40
CA SER A 32 -8.81 -1.80 -7.92
C SER A 32 -8.64 -2.83 -6.81
N ASP A 33 -9.41 -3.91 -6.91
CA ASP A 33 -9.30 -5.10 -6.06
C ASP A 33 -9.73 -6.33 -6.85
N ILE A 34 -9.34 -7.52 -6.38
CA ILE A 34 -9.86 -8.81 -6.86
C ILE A 34 -11.12 -9.24 -6.11
N ALA A 35 -11.39 -8.65 -4.96
CA ALA A 35 -12.60 -8.87 -4.19
C ALA A 35 -13.73 -7.95 -4.67
N PRO A 36 -15.00 -8.38 -4.53
CA PRO A 36 -16.15 -7.53 -4.87
C PRO A 36 -16.09 -6.17 -4.15
N MET A 37 -16.38 -5.12 -4.90
CA MET A 37 -16.38 -3.74 -4.43
C MET A 37 -17.76 -3.11 -4.62
N GLU A 38 -18.05 -2.11 -3.78
CA GLU A 38 -19.21 -1.23 -4.04
C GLU A 38 -19.08 -0.56 -5.40
N PRO A 39 -20.20 -0.32 -6.09
CA PRO A 39 -20.21 0.39 -7.36
C PRO A 39 -19.49 1.73 -7.30
N PRO A 40 -18.94 2.23 -8.42
CA PRO A 40 -18.26 3.52 -8.44
C PRO A 40 -19.24 4.67 -8.17
N GLY A 41 -18.82 5.60 -7.31
CA GLY A 41 -19.47 6.89 -7.13
C GLY A 41 -19.08 7.91 -8.22
N ALA A 42 -19.62 9.11 -8.12
CA ALA A 42 -19.26 10.18 -9.07
C ALA A 42 -17.75 10.47 -9.03
N GLY A 43 -17.05 10.43 -10.16
CA GLY A 43 -15.60 10.59 -10.34
C GLY A 43 -14.77 9.43 -9.78
N GLU A 44 -15.38 8.27 -9.67
CA GLU A 44 -14.66 7.01 -9.43
C GLU A 44 -14.71 6.10 -10.65
N GLU A 45 -13.70 5.27 -10.79
CA GLU A 45 -13.64 4.13 -11.69
C GLU A 45 -13.33 2.88 -10.90
N VAL A 46 -14.06 1.80 -11.16
CA VAL A 46 -13.77 0.47 -10.60
C VAL A 46 -13.13 -0.38 -11.69
N VAL A 47 -11.93 -0.86 -11.44
CA VAL A 47 -11.17 -1.70 -12.38
C VAL A 47 -10.68 -2.93 -11.62
N GLU A 48 -11.11 -4.12 -12.06
CA GLU A 48 -10.55 -5.36 -11.54
C GLU A 48 -9.19 -5.62 -12.19
N ALA A 49 -8.13 -5.61 -11.38
CA ALA A 49 -6.78 -5.87 -11.86
C ALA A 49 -6.01 -6.72 -10.83
N PRO A 50 -5.92 -8.03 -11.03
CA PRO A 50 -5.05 -8.88 -10.23
C PRO A 50 -3.60 -8.37 -10.30
N LEU A 51 -2.98 -8.11 -9.15
CA LEU A 51 -1.64 -7.50 -9.10
C LEU A 51 -0.57 -8.36 -9.79
N GLN A 52 -0.73 -9.67 -9.80
CA GLN A 52 0.17 -10.59 -10.51
C GLN A 52 0.01 -10.56 -12.03
N ASP A 53 -1.10 -10.01 -12.55
CA ASP A 53 -1.31 -9.81 -13.98
C ASP A 53 -0.68 -8.48 -14.43
N ARG A 54 0.49 -8.59 -15.07
CA ARG A 54 1.26 -7.43 -15.53
C ARG A 54 0.48 -6.55 -16.53
N GLY A 55 -0.31 -7.18 -17.41
CA GLY A 55 -1.11 -6.44 -18.41
C GLY A 55 -2.25 -5.66 -17.76
N ALA A 56 -2.96 -6.30 -16.82
CA ALA A 56 -4.03 -5.65 -16.06
C ALA A 56 -3.50 -4.47 -15.21
N VAL A 57 -2.37 -4.65 -14.53
CA VAL A 57 -1.74 -3.58 -13.74
C VAL A 57 -1.23 -2.44 -14.63
N HIS A 58 -0.67 -2.75 -15.81
CA HIS A 58 -0.28 -1.73 -16.77
C HIS A 58 -1.49 -0.90 -17.23
N ALA A 59 -2.60 -1.54 -17.59
CA ALA A 59 -3.83 -0.84 -17.97
C ALA A 59 -4.42 -0.01 -16.78
N LEU A 60 -4.33 -0.55 -15.55
CA LEU A 60 -4.79 0.14 -14.34
C LEU A 60 -4.12 1.50 -14.14
N LEU A 61 -2.83 1.65 -14.47
CA LEU A 61 -2.06 2.86 -14.21
C LEU A 61 -2.05 3.85 -15.38
N ALA A 62 -2.74 3.56 -16.48
CA ALA A 62 -2.83 4.48 -17.61
C ALA A 62 -3.51 5.80 -17.21
N GLY A 63 -2.82 6.93 -17.39
CA GLY A 63 -3.33 8.26 -17.08
C GLY A 63 -3.41 8.59 -15.58
N ILE A 64 -2.65 7.90 -14.74
CA ILE A 64 -2.61 8.08 -13.29
C ILE A 64 -1.38 8.90 -12.88
N ASP A 65 -1.56 9.81 -11.93
CA ASP A 65 -0.50 10.66 -11.38
C ASP A 65 0.08 10.14 -10.08
N ALA A 66 -0.76 9.52 -9.22
CA ALA A 66 -0.36 9.02 -7.91
C ALA A 66 -1.05 7.69 -7.54
N VAL A 67 -0.38 6.89 -6.72
CA VAL A 67 -0.88 5.57 -6.28
C VAL A 67 -0.88 5.48 -4.77
N VAL A 68 -1.98 5.00 -4.19
CA VAL A 68 -2.07 4.51 -2.82
C VAL A 68 -2.16 2.99 -2.89
N HIS A 69 -1.08 2.31 -2.54
CA HIS A 69 -0.95 0.86 -2.69
C HIS A 69 -1.18 0.13 -1.37
N LEU A 70 -2.42 -0.33 -1.17
CA LEU A 70 -2.80 -1.18 -0.04
C LEU A 70 -3.02 -2.64 -0.46
N GLY A 71 -3.07 -2.91 -1.77
CA GLY A 71 -3.37 -4.23 -2.32
C GLY A 71 -2.32 -5.27 -1.95
N GLY A 72 -2.77 -6.50 -1.85
CA GLY A 72 -1.96 -7.67 -1.51
C GLY A 72 -2.46 -8.39 -0.26
N ILE A 73 -1.78 -9.46 0.09
CA ILE A 73 -2.02 -10.24 1.31
C ILE A 73 -1.51 -9.44 2.51
N SER A 74 -2.33 -9.28 3.54
CA SER A 74 -2.06 -8.45 4.74
C SER A 74 -1.77 -9.25 6.01
N THR A 75 -1.65 -10.55 5.90
CA THR A 75 -1.37 -11.49 7.01
C THR A 75 -0.32 -12.50 6.59
N GLU A 76 0.23 -13.24 7.57
CA GLU A 76 1.12 -14.35 7.26
C GLU A 76 0.37 -15.44 6.49
N GLN A 77 0.95 -15.89 5.37
CA GLN A 77 0.44 -16.91 4.48
C GLN A 77 1.60 -17.73 3.90
N PRO A 78 1.36 -18.90 3.28
CA PRO A 78 2.38 -19.65 2.59
C PRO A 78 3.14 -18.78 1.57
N PHE A 79 4.44 -19.05 1.44
CA PHE A 79 5.36 -18.23 0.63
C PHE A 79 4.86 -17.99 -0.80
N ASP A 80 4.36 -19.03 -1.48
CA ASP A 80 3.92 -18.91 -2.87
C ASP A 80 2.77 -17.91 -3.05
N ALA A 81 1.83 -17.86 -2.10
CA ALA A 81 0.75 -16.89 -2.12
C ALA A 81 1.28 -15.46 -1.91
N VAL A 82 2.15 -15.28 -0.91
CA VAL A 82 2.79 -13.99 -0.64
C VAL A 82 3.68 -13.54 -1.79
N LEU A 83 4.43 -14.47 -2.41
CA LEU A 83 5.26 -14.20 -3.58
C LEU A 83 4.43 -13.60 -4.72
N GLN A 84 3.34 -14.23 -5.09
CA GLN A 84 2.53 -13.78 -6.23
C GLN A 84 1.81 -12.46 -5.94
N ALA A 85 1.13 -12.36 -4.80
CA ALA A 85 0.33 -11.18 -4.50
C ALA A 85 1.18 -9.96 -4.10
N ASN A 86 2.19 -10.15 -3.25
CA ASN A 86 2.92 -9.05 -2.65
C ASN A 86 4.23 -8.72 -3.37
N ILE A 87 5.03 -9.72 -3.76
CA ILE A 87 6.34 -9.46 -4.37
C ILE A 87 6.17 -9.20 -5.86
N VAL A 88 5.59 -10.16 -6.61
CA VAL A 88 5.34 -9.99 -8.05
C VAL A 88 4.36 -8.84 -8.30
N GLY A 89 3.29 -8.77 -7.50
CA GLY A 89 2.29 -7.70 -7.62
C GLY A 89 2.87 -6.30 -7.38
N THR A 90 3.68 -6.13 -6.34
CA THR A 90 4.33 -4.83 -6.07
C THR A 90 5.34 -4.47 -7.16
N TYR A 91 6.12 -5.44 -7.66
CA TYR A 91 7.01 -5.21 -8.80
C TYR A 91 6.24 -4.76 -10.05
N ASN A 92 5.15 -5.44 -10.41
CA ASN A 92 4.33 -5.06 -11.56
C ASN A 92 3.78 -3.63 -11.43
N LEU A 93 3.36 -3.25 -10.22
CA LEU A 93 2.86 -1.90 -9.95
C LEU A 93 3.94 -0.83 -10.14
N TYR A 94 5.14 -1.02 -9.59
CA TYR A 94 6.24 -0.07 -9.76
C TYR A 94 6.71 0.02 -11.21
N GLU A 95 6.76 -1.10 -11.93
CA GLU A 95 7.15 -1.10 -13.34
C GLU A 95 6.11 -0.41 -14.23
N ALA A 96 4.82 -0.64 -13.98
CA ALA A 96 3.75 0.09 -14.65
C ALA A 96 3.77 1.59 -14.29
N ALA A 97 4.01 1.94 -13.01
CA ALA A 97 4.15 3.31 -12.57
C ALA A 97 5.28 4.04 -13.32
N ARG A 98 6.43 3.37 -13.48
CA ARG A 98 7.55 3.89 -14.28
C ARG A 98 7.16 4.14 -15.73
N GLN A 99 6.49 3.18 -16.36
CA GLN A 99 6.11 3.25 -17.78
C GLN A 99 5.06 4.34 -18.06
N HIS A 100 4.16 4.58 -17.12
CA HIS A 100 3.13 5.63 -17.22
C HIS A 100 3.55 6.98 -16.64
N GLY A 101 4.77 7.10 -16.10
CA GLY A 101 5.28 8.36 -15.58
C GLY A 101 4.67 8.79 -14.24
N VAL A 102 4.08 7.85 -13.50
CA VAL A 102 3.63 8.08 -12.11
C VAL A 102 4.81 8.54 -11.26
N LYS A 103 4.62 9.61 -10.47
CA LYS A 103 5.69 10.21 -9.68
C LYS A 103 5.62 9.91 -8.19
N ARG A 104 4.44 9.60 -7.68
CA ARG A 104 4.20 9.45 -6.24
C ARG A 104 3.45 8.17 -5.91
N ILE A 105 3.99 7.44 -4.94
CA ILE A 105 3.39 6.22 -4.41
C ILE A 105 3.36 6.29 -2.89
N VAL A 106 2.22 6.02 -2.29
CA VAL A 106 2.11 5.68 -0.89
C VAL A 106 2.02 4.16 -0.78
N PHE A 107 3.01 3.55 -0.19
CA PHE A 107 3.09 2.09 -0.02
C PHE A 107 2.73 1.69 1.40
N ALA A 108 1.70 0.86 1.55
CA ALA A 108 1.37 0.26 2.83
C ALA A 108 2.40 -0.83 3.18
N SER A 109 3.44 -0.42 3.89
CA SER A 109 4.37 -1.32 4.56
C SER A 109 3.78 -1.79 5.90
N SER A 110 4.56 -2.39 6.75
CA SER A 110 4.11 -2.97 8.01
C SER A 110 5.19 -2.87 9.08
N ASN A 111 4.80 -2.83 10.35
CA ASN A 111 5.71 -3.03 11.47
C ASN A 111 6.37 -4.42 11.47
N HIS A 112 5.82 -5.41 10.74
CA HIS A 112 6.43 -6.72 10.52
C HIS A 112 7.78 -6.67 9.76
N VAL A 113 8.12 -5.56 9.12
CA VAL A 113 9.46 -5.38 8.51
C VAL A 113 10.57 -5.27 9.56
N THR A 114 10.21 -4.97 10.81
CA THR A 114 11.10 -4.88 11.97
C THR A 114 10.69 -5.83 13.09
N GLY A 115 9.90 -6.87 12.79
CA GLY A 115 9.24 -7.73 13.77
C GLY A 115 10.19 -8.57 14.65
N PHE A 116 11.44 -8.83 14.22
CA PHE A 116 12.43 -9.55 15.03
C PHE A 116 13.26 -8.66 15.98
N TYR A 117 12.99 -7.36 16.05
CA TYR A 117 13.55 -6.56 17.13
C TYR A 117 12.90 -6.91 18.47
N ARG A 118 13.68 -6.83 19.54
CA ARG A 118 13.16 -7.08 20.90
C ARG A 118 12.23 -5.94 21.31
N GLN A 119 11.29 -6.21 22.21
CA GLN A 119 10.33 -5.23 22.70
C GLN A 119 10.96 -4.10 23.53
N ASP A 120 12.14 -4.35 24.08
CA ASP A 120 12.94 -3.40 24.86
C ASP A 120 13.93 -2.59 24.02
N GLU A 121 14.06 -2.87 22.72
CA GLU A 121 14.89 -2.11 21.80
C GLU A 121 14.14 -0.89 21.28
N VAL A 122 14.78 0.27 21.34
CA VAL A 122 14.28 1.51 20.71
C VAL A 122 14.86 1.59 19.30
N ILE A 123 13.98 1.58 18.31
CA ILE A 123 14.36 1.66 16.89
C ILE A 123 13.71 2.88 16.25
N ASP A 124 14.35 3.41 15.22
CA ASP A 124 13.84 4.49 14.37
C ASP A 124 13.51 4.00 12.96
N ALA A 125 13.15 4.93 12.08
CA ALA A 125 12.81 4.63 10.69
C ALA A 125 14.00 4.07 9.87
N ASN A 126 15.24 4.29 10.33
CA ASN A 126 16.47 3.86 9.64
C ASN A 126 16.99 2.51 10.15
N ALA A 127 16.34 1.92 11.15
CA ALA A 127 16.74 0.61 11.67
C ALA A 127 16.77 -0.43 10.54
N PRO A 128 17.80 -1.29 10.46
CA PRO A 128 17.87 -2.37 9.50
C PRO A 128 16.61 -3.24 9.51
N LEU A 129 16.18 -3.68 8.34
CA LEU A 129 14.98 -4.53 8.23
C LEU A 129 15.27 -5.92 8.82
N ARG A 130 14.39 -6.39 9.70
CA ARG A 130 14.44 -7.70 10.36
C ARG A 130 13.03 -8.31 10.39
N PRO A 131 12.49 -8.71 9.19
CA PRO A 131 11.13 -9.21 9.08
C PRO A 131 10.94 -10.54 9.79
N ASP A 132 9.78 -10.73 10.43
CA ASP A 132 9.44 -11.86 11.28
C ASP A 132 8.63 -12.97 10.58
N GLY A 133 8.35 -12.83 9.30
CA GLY A 133 7.62 -13.80 8.49
C GLY A 133 7.68 -13.47 7.00
N TYR A 134 7.05 -14.31 6.18
CA TYR A 134 6.98 -14.09 4.73
C TYR A 134 6.21 -12.82 4.37
N TYR A 135 5.16 -12.51 5.14
CA TYR A 135 4.45 -11.25 4.98
C TYR A 135 5.38 -10.04 5.24
N GLY A 136 6.06 -10.03 6.39
CA GLY A 136 7.04 -8.99 6.73
C GLY A 136 8.15 -8.89 5.69
N LEU A 137 8.68 -10.04 5.21
CA LEU A 137 9.69 -10.10 4.16
C LEU A 137 9.18 -9.47 2.85
N SER A 138 7.94 -9.72 2.46
CA SER A 138 7.35 -9.11 1.26
C SER A 138 7.21 -7.59 1.37
N LYS A 139 6.91 -7.08 2.57
CA LYS A 139 6.86 -5.63 2.81
C LYS A 139 8.27 -5.01 2.81
N ALA A 140 9.26 -5.71 3.38
CA ALA A 140 10.67 -5.31 3.29
C ALA A 140 11.18 -5.28 1.84
N PHE A 141 10.77 -6.24 1.00
CA PHE A 141 11.02 -6.20 -0.44
C PHE A 141 10.43 -4.92 -1.06
N GLY A 142 9.17 -4.58 -0.75
CA GLY A 142 8.52 -3.37 -1.27
C GLY A 142 9.24 -2.08 -0.87
N GLU A 143 9.74 -1.96 0.37
CA GLU A 143 10.54 -0.82 0.81
C GLU A 143 11.87 -0.71 0.03
N ASN A 144 12.59 -1.83 -0.15
CA ASN A 144 13.82 -1.84 -0.95
C ASN A 144 13.54 -1.56 -2.44
N LEU A 145 12.46 -2.09 -2.98
CA LEU A 145 12.03 -1.83 -4.35
C LEU A 145 11.72 -0.35 -4.55
N SER A 146 11.01 0.27 -3.59
CA SER A 146 10.70 1.70 -3.64
C SER A 146 11.97 2.55 -3.69
N ARG A 147 12.98 2.22 -2.89
CA ARG A 147 14.27 2.89 -2.89
C ARG A 147 14.99 2.74 -4.24
N PHE A 148 14.98 1.52 -4.81
CA PHE A 148 15.56 1.27 -6.13
C PHE A 148 14.89 2.12 -7.22
N TYR A 149 13.54 2.20 -7.21
CA TYR A 149 12.81 3.00 -8.21
C TYR A 149 12.99 4.51 -8.02
N PHE A 150 13.20 4.98 -6.78
CA PHE A 150 13.57 6.36 -6.51
C PHE A 150 14.96 6.68 -7.07
N ASP A 151 15.98 5.90 -6.69
CA ASP A 151 17.39 6.16 -7.07
C ASP A 151 17.58 6.07 -8.61
N ARG A 152 16.85 5.20 -9.27
CA ARG A 152 17.00 4.94 -10.70
C ARG A 152 16.06 5.73 -11.61
N TYR A 153 14.85 6.01 -11.15
CA TYR A 153 13.79 6.57 -11.98
C TYR A 153 13.10 7.79 -11.37
N GLY A 154 13.43 8.17 -10.16
CA GLY A 154 12.87 9.35 -9.47
C GLY A 154 11.41 9.18 -9.04
N ILE A 155 10.93 7.94 -8.82
CA ILE A 155 9.60 7.70 -8.28
C ILE A 155 9.63 7.87 -6.77
N GLU A 156 9.00 8.93 -6.28
CA GLU A 156 8.91 9.21 -4.84
C GLU A 156 7.95 8.24 -4.16
N THR A 157 8.38 7.60 -3.09
CA THR A 157 7.54 6.70 -2.31
C THR A 157 7.61 6.99 -0.83
N VAL A 158 6.44 7.09 -0.20
CA VAL A 158 6.30 7.05 1.25
C VAL A 158 5.91 5.64 1.67
N CYS A 159 6.77 4.98 2.46
CA CYS A 159 6.49 3.67 3.03
C CYS A 159 5.91 3.83 4.43
N LEU A 160 4.64 3.50 4.62
CA LEU A 160 3.97 3.55 5.91
C LEU A 160 4.08 2.19 6.60
N ARG A 161 4.93 2.08 7.63
CA ARG A 161 5.05 0.88 8.48
C ARG A 161 3.85 0.82 9.44
N ILE A 162 2.71 0.41 8.92
CA ILE A 162 1.45 0.36 9.66
C ILE A 162 1.51 -0.77 10.68
N GLY A 163 1.19 -0.45 11.92
CA GLY A 163 0.98 -1.42 12.99
C GLY A 163 -0.50 -1.77 13.14
N SER A 164 -1.10 -1.45 14.29
CA SER A 164 -2.51 -1.67 14.55
C SER A 164 -3.32 -0.46 14.08
N SER A 165 -4.16 -0.63 13.06
CA SER A 165 -5.05 0.43 12.57
C SER A 165 -6.49 -0.09 12.48
N PHE A 166 -7.27 0.24 13.50
CA PHE A 166 -8.66 -0.14 13.72
C PHE A 166 -9.44 1.07 14.26
N PRO A 167 -10.78 1.05 14.31
CA PRO A 167 -11.56 2.13 14.90
C PRO A 167 -11.13 2.46 16.33
N GLU A 168 -10.86 1.39 17.12
CA GLU A 168 -10.40 1.48 18.51
C GLU A 168 -9.32 0.42 18.77
N PRO A 169 -8.36 0.68 19.67
CA PRO A 169 -7.41 -0.34 20.11
C PRO A 169 -8.15 -1.43 20.90
N ARG A 170 -7.92 -2.69 20.54
CA ARG A 170 -8.62 -3.84 21.16
C ARG A 170 -7.95 -4.35 22.42
N ASP A 171 -6.67 -4.07 22.58
CA ASP A 171 -5.86 -4.47 23.72
C ASP A 171 -4.73 -3.47 24.00
N ARG A 172 -4.08 -3.64 25.17
CA ARG A 172 -2.98 -2.75 25.59
C ARG A 172 -1.77 -2.80 24.65
N ARG A 173 -1.50 -3.95 24.02
CA ARG A 173 -0.39 -4.09 23.07
C ARG A 173 -0.60 -3.23 21.84
N MET A 174 -1.83 -3.13 21.34
CA MET A 174 -2.15 -2.31 20.17
C MET A 174 -1.90 -0.82 20.38
N LEU A 175 -1.95 -0.35 21.64
CA LEU A 175 -1.67 1.07 21.93
C LEU A 175 -0.24 1.48 21.54
N ALA A 176 0.72 0.55 21.56
CA ALA A 176 2.11 0.85 21.21
C ALA A 176 2.29 1.18 19.70
N THR A 177 1.40 0.68 18.86
CA THR A 177 1.49 0.82 17.39
C THR A 177 0.17 1.24 16.75
N TRP A 178 -0.76 1.77 17.57
CA TRP A 178 -2.07 2.15 17.07
C TRP A 178 -2.01 3.43 16.23
N LEU A 179 -2.59 3.34 15.05
CA LEU A 179 -2.74 4.43 14.10
C LEU A 179 -4.24 4.66 13.87
N SER A 180 -4.74 5.85 14.22
CA SER A 180 -6.13 6.20 13.95
C SER A 180 -6.40 6.30 12.45
N TYR A 181 -7.66 6.12 12.05
CA TYR A 181 -8.04 6.29 10.65
C TYR A 181 -7.86 7.74 10.16
N ASP A 182 -8.00 8.71 11.05
CA ASP A 182 -7.80 10.11 10.72
C ASP A 182 -6.31 10.44 10.51
N ASP A 183 -5.43 9.85 11.33
CA ASP A 183 -3.99 10.01 11.14
C ASP A 183 -3.50 9.23 9.92
N LEU A 184 -4.07 8.05 9.65
CA LEU A 184 -3.78 7.32 8.42
C LEU A 184 -4.13 8.17 7.19
N GLU A 185 -5.32 8.80 7.17
CA GLU A 185 -5.69 9.72 6.09
C GLU A 185 -4.68 10.88 5.96
N ARG A 186 -4.32 11.53 7.07
CA ARG A 186 -3.35 12.62 7.06
C ARG A 186 -2.00 12.21 6.48
N LEU A 187 -1.50 11.02 6.86
CA LEU A 187 -0.24 10.48 6.33
C LEU A 187 -0.31 10.13 4.84
N VAL A 188 -1.47 9.72 4.35
CA VAL A 188 -1.66 9.37 2.94
C VAL A 188 -1.75 10.62 2.05
N VAL A 189 -2.28 11.73 2.57
CA VAL A 189 -2.54 12.94 1.78
C VAL A 189 -1.49 14.05 1.94
N ALA A 190 -0.55 13.88 2.90
CA ALA A 190 0.56 14.82 3.12
C ALA A 190 1.57 14.76 1.98
#